data_ba36cbb3d92c0f5f0d91ab720b33b67f
#
_entry.id   ba36cbb3d92c0f5f0d91ab720b33b67f
#
_cell.length_a   1.000
_cell.length_b   1.000
_cell.length_c   1.000
_cell.angle_alpha   90.00
_cell.angle_beta   90.00
_cell.angle_gamma   90.00
#
_symmetry.space_group_name_H-M   'P 1'
#
loop_
_entity.id
_entity.type
_entity.pdbx_description
1 polymer ?
#
loop_
_entity_poly.entity_id
_entity_poly.type
_entity_poly.pdbx_seq_one_letter_code
_entity_poly.pdbx_strand_id
1 'polypeptide(L)'
;GNGRVKIWNNCRKAGYVILFAAVISMSAYIFYGAVDTLKYADALEKVINGRTVPVVMSGTVLLLAIFAVAILTKVLPVMEKRFSKTVVVLGSLMVLVQILTVLVLRTSLRQDHLKIFDTAVALLEYPTIAETHFSQYFMKYPNNIPMCIFTYGWLKLASLFGIPESSWMDFMKIINVVFMNLGMWAVFDLIRRHRSKKTALCFLLFLIVNPLWYLLAEMYY
;
A
#
# COMPACT_ATOMS: atom_id res chain seq x y z
N GLY A 1 -22.29 31.81 23.56
CA GLY A 1 -21.22 30.80 23.30
C GLY A 1 -21.64 29.63 22.41
N ASN A 2 -22.89 29.15 22.52
CA ASN A 2 -23.35 27.90 21.86
C ASN A 2 -23.38 27.95 20.31
N GLY A 3 -23.66 29.10 19.71
CA GLY A 3 -23.72 29.23 18.25
C GLY A 3 -22.37 29.04 17.56
N ARG A 4 -21.31 29.60 18.10
CA ARG A 4 -19.94 29.48 17.52
C ARG A 4 -19.40 28.06 17.57
N VAL A 5 -19.68 27.32 18.65
CA VAL A 5 -19.28 25.91 18.80
C VAL A 5 -20.01 25.02 17.78
N LYS A 6 -21.29 25.29 17.52
CA LYS A 6 -22.08 24.55 16.54
C LYS A 6 -21.62 24.79 15.11
N ILE A 7 -21.30 26.05 14.75
CA ILE A 7 -20.73 26.40 13.44
C ILE A 7 -19.39 25.73 13.24
N TRP A 8 -18.48 25.81 14.23
CA TRP A 8 -17.16 25.16 14.17
C TRP A 8 -17.25 23.63 13.97
N ASN A 9 -18.18 22.97 14.69
CA ASN A 9 -18.39 21.54 14.53
C ASN A 9 -18.95 21.17 13.14
N ASN A 10 -19.80 22.00 12.57
CA ASN A 10 -20.33 21.79 11.21
C ASN A 10 -19.25 22.01 10.14
N CYS A 11 -18.44 23.07 10.25
CA CYS A 11 -17.30 23.30 9.35
C CYS A 11 -16.28 22.15 9.43
N ARG A 12 -16.01 21.64 10.62
CA ARG A 12 -15.13 20.48 10.80
C ARG A 12 -15.70 19.22 10.17
N LYS A 13 -17.00 18.96 10.30
CA LYS A 13 -17.66 17.83 9.63
C LYS A 13 -17.63 17.97 8.12
N ALA A 14 -17.91 19.15 7.59
CA ALA A 14 -17.81 19.44 6.15
C ALA A 14 -16.38 19.25 5.64
N GLY A 15 -15.37 19.71 6.38
CA GLY A 15 -13.96 19.48 6.04
C GLY A 15 -13.59 18.01 5.96
N TYR A 16 -14.09 17.17 6.89
CA TYR A 16 -13.87 15.72 6.82
C TYR A 16 -14.56 15.06 5.64
N VAL A 17 -15.77 15.49 5.29
CA VAL A 17 -16.52 14.98 4.12
C VAL A 17 -15.76 15.34 2.83
N ILE A 18 -15.29 16.58 2.71
CA ILE A 18 -14.52 17.05 1.54
C ILE A 18 -13.20 16.28 1.44
N LEU A 19 -12.45 16.15 2.55
CA LEU A 19 -11.20 15.39 2.57
C LEU A 19 -11.43 13.93 2.19
N PHE A 20 -12.47 13.30 2.71
CA PHE A 20 -12.81 11.91 2.42
C PHE A 20 -13.23 11.73 0.95
N ALA A 21 -14.03 12.65 0.41
CA ALA A 21 -14.40 12.67 -1.00
C ALA A 21 -13.17 12.86 -1.92
N ALA A 22 -12.25 13.76 -1.55
CA ALA A 22 -11.00 13.96 -2.28
C ALA A 22 -10.11 12.71 -2.30
N VAL A 23 -9.97 12.03 -1.15
CA VAL A 23 -9.21 10.78 -1.03
C VAL A 23 -9.84 9.66 -1.87
N ILE A 24 -11.18 9.53 -1.85
CA ILE A 24 -11.89 8.55 -2.67
C ILE A 24 -11.71 8.86 -4.16
N SER A 25 -11.87 10.13 -4.56
CA SER A 25 -11.67 10.55 -5.95
C SER A 25 -10.25 10.28 -6.43
N MET A 26 -9.26 10.53 -5.57
CA MET A 26 -7.85 10.25 -5.87
C MET A 26 -7.58 8.73 -5.95
N SER A 27 -8.16 7.93 -5.05
CA SER A 27 -8.07 6.47 -5.12
C SER A 27 -8.74 5.90 -6.36
N ALA A 28 -9.90 6.45 -6.76
CA ALA A 28 -10.60 6.08 -7.99
C ALA A 28 -9.79 6.47 -9.25
N TYR A 29 -9.15 7.64 -9.25
CA TYR A 29 -8.27 8.09 -10.33
C TYR A 29 -7.03 7.19 -10.45
N ILE A 30 -6.41 6.82 -9.33
CA ILE A 30 -5.26 5.91 -9.31
C ILE A 30 -5.68 4.50 -9.78
N PHE A 31 -6.85 4.01 -9.32
CA PHE A 31 -7.40 2.73 -9.79
C PHE A 31 -7.70 2.77 -11.29
N TYR A 32 -8.27 3.86 -11.77
CA TYR A 32 -8.48 4.10 -13.21
C TYR A 32 -7.15 4.09 -13.97
N GLY A 33 -6.13 4.80 -13.47
CA GLY A 33 -4.79 4.80 -14.07
C GLY A 33 -4.14 3.40 -14.05
N ALA A 34 -4.33 2.62 -12.99
CA ALA A 34 -3.85 1.24 -12.91
C ALA A 34 -4.58 0.33 -13.92
N VAL A 35 -5.89 0.49 -14.09
CA VAL A 35 -6.68 -0.21 -15.12
C VAL A 35 -6.31 0.26 -16.51
N ASP A 36 -5.99 1.54 -16.69
CA ASP A 36 -5.56 2.10 -17.97
C ASP A 36 -4.17 1.60 -18.38
N THR A 37 -3.27 1.40 -17.44
CA THR A 37 -1.97 0.74 -17.70
C THR A 37 -2.09 -0.74 -18.06
N LEU A 38 -3.17 -1.42 -17.67
CA LEU A 38 -3.50 -2.78 -18.13
C LEU A 38 -4.03 -2.81 -19.57
N LYS A 39 -4.38 -1.66 -20.17
CA LYS A 39 -4.81 -1.53 -21.57
C LYS A 39 -3.77 -1.91 -22.62
N TYR A 40 -2.52 -2.01 -22.26
CA TYR A 40 -1.47 -2.50 -23.18
C TYR A 40 -1.53 -4.02 -23.42
N ALA A 41 -2.55 -4.70 -22.90
CA ALA A 41 -2.89 -6.06 -23.30
C ALA A 41 -4.08 -5.99 -24.29
N ASP A 42 -3.83 -6.26 -25.56
CA ASP A 42 -4.69 -6.07 -26.75
C ASP A 42 -6.18 -6.53 -26.68
N ALA A 43 -6.56 -7.26 -25.65
CA ALA A 43 -7.92 -7.82 -25.53
C ALA A 43 -8.93 -6.91 -24.80
N LEU A 44 -8.48 -5.98 -23.95
CA LEU A 44 -9.35 -5.06 -23.21
C LEU A 44 -9.64 -3.76 -23.98
N GLU A 45 -8.87 -3.45 -25.00
CA GLU A 45 -8.92 -2.21 -25.75
C GLU A 45 -10.29 -1.96 -26.43
N LYS A 46 -10.96 -3.02 -26.89
CA LYS A 46 -12.27 -2.93 -27.58
C LYS A 46 -13.44 -2.65 -26.62
N VAL A 47 -13.34 -2.99 -25.34
CA VAL A 47 -14.44 -2.82 -24.37
C VAL A 47 -14.42 -1.45 -23.71
N ILE A 48 -13.26 -0.79 -23.63
CA ILE A 48 -13.06 0.41 -22.84
C ILE A 48 -13.07 1.71 -23.67
N ASN A 49 -13.08 1.64 -25.00
CA ASN A 49 -13.05 2.83 -25.88
C ASN A 49 -14.36 3.66 -25.93
N GLY A 50 -15.39 3.30 -25.14
CA GLY A 50 -16.58 4.12 -24.96
C GLY A 50 -16.42 5.13 -23.82
N ARG A 51 -16.67 6.43 -24.07
CA ARG A 51 -16.68 7.50 -23.06
C ARG A 51 -17.61 7.25 -21.85
N THR A 52 -18.47 6.25 -21.93
CA THR A 52 -19.43 5.85 -20.90
C THR A 52 -18.79 5.08 -19.74
N VAL A 53 -17.71 4.32 -19.97
CA VAL A 53 -17.07 3.50 -18.95
C VAL A 53 -16.48 4.33 -17.79
N PRO A 54 -15.73 5.43 -18.03
CA PRO A 54 -15.22 6.27 -16.94
C PRO A 54 -16.34 6.86 -16.09
N VAL A 55 -17.44 7.30 -16.70
CA VAL A 55 -18.58 7.90 -15.97
C VAL A 55 -19.31 6.85 -15.13
N VAL A 56 -19.57 5.66 -15.68
CA VAL A 56 -20.20 4.55 -14.95
C VAL A 56 -19.30 4.09 -13.80
N MET A 57 -18.00 3.91 -14.04
CA MET A 57 -17.06 3.51 -12.97
C MET A 57 -16.98 4.57 -11.88
N SER A 58 -16.87 5.85 -12.22
CA SER A 58 -16.83 6.95 -11.25
C SER A 58 -18.13 7.03 -10.45
N GLY A 59 -19.28 6.87 -11.10
CA GLY A 59 -20.58 6.83 -10.44
C GLY A 59 -20.73 5.63 -9.50
N THR A 60 -20.28 4.45 -9.92
CA THR A 60 -20.30 3.24 -9.08
C THR A 60 -19.39 3.41 -7.86
N VAL A 61 -18.18 3.93 -8.05
CA VAL A 61 -17.25 4.19 -6.93
C VAL A 61 -17.83 5.20 -5.96
N LEU A 62 -18.47 6.27 -6.45
CA LEU A 62 -19.14 7.27 -5.60
C LEU A 62 -20.29 6.65 -4.80
N LEU A 63 -21.14 5.84 -5.41
CA LEU A 63 -22.24 5.14 -4.73
C LEU A 63 -21.71 4.16 -3.68
N LEU A 64 -20.69 3.39 -3.99
CA LEU A 64 -20.03 2.48 -3.04
C LEU A 64 -19.40 3.26 -1.88
N ALA A 65 -18.84 4.43 -2.13
CA ALA A 65 -18.29 5.31 -1.10
C ALA A 65 -19.38 5.85 -0.17
N ILE A 66 -20.50 6.33 -0.71
CA ILE A 66 -21.64 6.80 0.07
C ILE A 66 -22.21 5.65 0.94
N PHE A 67 -22.35 4.46 0.35
CA PHE A 67 -22.82 3.27 1.06
C PHE A 67 -21.85 2.85 2.17
N ALA A 68 -20.53 2.87 1.88
CA ALA A 68 -19.50 2.59 2.87
C ALA A 68 -19.54 3.58 4.04
N VAL A 69 -19.72 4.89 3.77
CA VAL A 69 -19.89 5.91 4.82
C VAL A 69 -21.14 5.64 5.67
N ALA A 70 -22.26 5.29 5.05
CA ALA A 70 -23.50 4.97 5.75
C ALA A 70 -23.36 3.73 6.66
N ILE A 71 -22.66 2.68 6.17
CA ILE A 71 -22.35 1.51 6.99
C ILE A 71 -21.38 1.87 8.13
N LEU A 72 -20.31 2.60 7.82
CA LEU A 72 -19.31 3.00 8.79
C LEU A 72 -19.90 3.81 9.94
N THR A 73 -20.85 4.69 9.68
CA THR A 73 -21.51 5.48 10.75
C THR A 73 -22.27 4.60 11.74
N LYS A 74 -22.82 3.47 11.30
CA LYS A 74 -23.55 2.51 12.15
C LYS A 74 -22.63 1.50 12.83
N VAL A 75 -21.62 1.00 12.10
CA VAL A 75 -20.72 -0.07 12.56
C VAL A 75 -19.60 0.45 13.45
N LEU A 76 -19.11 1.65 13.17
CA LEU A 76 -18.00 2.24 13.90
C LEU A 76 -18.19 2.36 15.43
N PRO A 77 -19.36 2.72 15.97
CA PRO A 77 -19.56 2.71 17.42
C PRO A 77 -19.47 1.32 18.04
N VAL A 78 -19.89 0.28 17.31
CA VAL A 78 -19.78 -1.12 17.76
C VAL A 78 -18.32 -1.56 17.78
N MET A 79 -17.58 -1.21 16.75
CA MET A 79 -16.13 -1.48 16.63
C MET A 79 -15.35 -0.77 17.74
N GLU A 80 -15.71 0.47 18.07
CA GLU A 80 -15.08 1.25 19.13
C GLU A 80 -15.29 0.61 20.51
N LYS A 81 -16.47 0.06 20.79
CA LYS A 81 -16.76 -0.68 22.04
C LYS A 81 -15.84 -1.90 22.21
N ARG A 82 -15.47 -2.56 21.12
CA ARG A 82 -14.58 -3.73 21.11
C ARG A 82 -13.21 -3.40 20.49
N PHE A 83 -12.71 -2.20 20.71
CA PHE A 83 -11.56 -1.61 20.03
C PHE A 83 -10.39 -2.57 19.86
N SER A 84 -9.86 -3.15 20.94
CA SER A 84 -8.68 -4.03 20.87
C SER A 84 -8.93 -5.27 20.02
N LYS A 85 -10.09 -5.92 20.15
CA LYS A 85 -10.44 -7.08 19.31
C LYS A 85 -10.58 -6.70 17.84
N THR A 86 -11.25 -5.58 17.57
CA THR A 86 -11.44 -5.05 16.22
C THR A 86 -10.09 -4.76 15.55
N VAL A 87 -9.19 -4.08 16.26
CA VAL A 87 -7.86 -3.74 15.74
C VAL A 87 -7.05 -5.00 15.42
N VAL A 88 -7.05 -6.00 16.30
CA VAL A 88 -6.36 -7.27 16.05
C VAL A 88 -6.94 -7.98 14.83
N VAL A 89 -8.26 -8.14 14.75
CA VAL A 89 -8.91 -8.83 13.63
C VAL A 89 -8.64 -8.12 12.31
N LEU A 90 -8.87 -6.81 12.24
CA LEU A 90 -8.67 -6.04 11.02
C LEU A 90 -7.20 -5.97 10.60
N GLY A 91 -6.30 -5.77 11.57
CA GLY A 91 -4.86 -5.75 11.30
C GLY A 91 -4.34 -7.11 10.81
N SER A 92 -4.76 -8.20 11.45
CA SER A 92 -4.40 -9.56 11.01
C SER A 92 -4.95 -9.86 9.61
N LEU A 93 -6.20 -9.50 9.33
CA LEU A 93 -6.80 -9.67 8.00
C LEU A 93 -6.02 -8.88 6.93
N MET A 94 -5.66 -7.63 7.21
CA MET A 94 -4.88 -6.80 6.30
C MET A 94 -3.52 -7.41 5.99
N VAL A 95 -2.77 -7.84 7.02
CA VAL A 95 -1.47 -8.51 6.84
C VAL A 95 -1.62 -9.81 6.05
N LEU A 96 -2.64 -10.62 6.37
CA LEU A 96 -2.91 -11.85 5.64
C LEU A 96 -3.16 -11.60 4.15
N VAL A 97 -3.99 -10.60 3.82
CA VAL A 97 -4.26 -10.24 2.43
C VAL A 97 -3.00 -9.75 1.72
N GLN A 98 -2.15 -8.95 2.39
CA GLN A 98 -0.86 -8.53 1.82
C GLN A 98 0.05 -9.72 1.50
N ILE A 99 0.19 -10.67 2.44
CA ILE A 99 1.00 -11.88 2.24
C ILE A 99 0.42 -12.70 1.08
N LEU A 100 -0.89 -12.90 1.04
CA LEU A 100 -1.54 -13.62 -0.06
C LEU A 100 -1.33 -12.90 -1.40
N THR A 101 -1.38 -11.57 -1.43
CA THR A 101 -1.09 -10.78 -2.63
C THR A 101 0.32 -11.07 -3.14
N VAL A 102 1.33 -11.02 -2.27
CA VAL A 102 2.72 -11.33 -2.61
C VAL A 102 2.87 -12.75 -3.16
N LEU A 103 2.24 -13.74 -2.53
CA LEU A 103 2.39 -15.14 -2.92
C LEU A 103 1.61 -15.50 -4.21
N VAL A 104 0.49 -14.83 -4.46
CA VAL A 104 -0.39 -15.14 -5.61
C VAL A 104 -0.02 -14.35 -6.85
N LEU A 105 0.19 -13.03 -6.74
CA LEU A 105 0.43 -12.19 -7.91
C LEU A 105 1.82 -12.41 -8.51
N ARG A 106 2.83 -12.66 -7.68
CA ARG A 106 4.23 -12.92 -8.10
C ARG A 106 4.71 -11.99 -9.20
N THR A 107 4.43 -10.70 -9.07
CA THR A 107 4.85 -9.71 -10.06
C THR A 107 6.37 -9.65 -10.14
N SER A 108 6.90 -9.61 -11.37
CA SER A 108 8.33 -9.41 -11.58
C SER A 108 8.73 -7.96 -11.26
N LEU A 109 9.87 -7.80 -10.63
CA LEU A 109 10.48 -6.50 -10.43
C LEU A 109 10.84 -5.88 -11.78
N ARG A 110 10.76 -4.56 -11.88
CA ARG A 110 11.10 -3.81 -13.09
C ARG A 110 12.02 -2.64 -12.77
N GLN A 111 12.77 -2.21 -13.77
CA GLN A 111 13.63 -1.02 -13.72
C GLN A 111 14.58 -1.02 -12.51
N ASP A 112 14.52 0.01 -11.69
CA ASP A 112 15.45 0.25 -10.59
C ASP A 112 15.40 -0.83 -9.52
N HIS A 113 14.22 -1.33 -9.18
CA HIS A 113 14.05 -2.41 -8.20
C HIS A 113 14.78 -3.69 -8.63
N LEU A 114 14.64 -4.06 -9.92
CA LEU A 114 15.34 -5.22 -10.46
C LEU A 114 16.87 -5.02 -10.43
N LYS A 115 17.35 -3.83 -10.81
CA LYS A 115 18.79 -3.51 -10.76
C LYS A 115 19.37 -3.56 -9.36
N ILE A 116 18.63 -3.06 -8.37
CA ILE A 116 19.03 -3.11 -6.96
C ILE A 116 19.08 -4.56 -6.48
N PHE A 117 18.06 -5.36 -6.80
CA PHE A 117 17.99 -6.76 -6.42
C PHE A 117 19.13 -7.58 -7.06
N ASP A 118 19.26 -7.51 -8.39
CA ASP A 118 20.30 -8.24 -9.14
C ASP A 118 21.70 -7.89 -8.66
N THR A 119 21.95 -6.62 -8.33
CA THR A 119 23.25 -6.21 -7.79
C THR A 119 23.46 -6.77 -6.37
N ALA A 120 22.43 -6.79 -5.54
CA ALA A 120 22.54 -7.37 -4.20
C ALA A 120 22.78 -8.89 -4.24
N VAL A 121 22.16 -9.61 -5.18
CA VAL A 121 22.43 -11.03 -5.45
C VAL A 121 23.87 -11.20 -5.94
N ALA A 122 24.30 -10.42 -6.92
CA ALA A 122 25.65 -10.48 -7.47
C ALA A 122 26.72 -10.22 -6.39
N LEU A 123 26.46 -9.32 -5.43
CA LEU A 123 27.37 -9.09 -4.30
C LEU A 123 27.53 -10.32 -3.40
N LEU A 124 26.50 -11.18 -3.31
CA LEU A 124 26.57 -12.41 -2.54
C LEU A 124 27.32 -13.53 -3.26
N GLU A 125 27.08 -13.67 -4.56
CA GLU A 125 27.51 -14.82 -5.33
C GLU A 125 28.80 -14.57 -6.13
N TYR A 126 28.87 -13.39 -6.73
CA TYR A 126 29.92 -13.02 -7.68
C TYR A 126 30.43 -11.59 -7.43
N PRO A 127 31.25 -11.35 -6.39
CA PRO A 127 31.70 -10.00 -6.03
C PRO A 127 32.36 -9.23 -7.18
N THR A 128 33.10 -9.93 -8.07
CA THR A 128 33.72 -9.32 -9.24
C THR A 128 32.75 -8.83 -10.31
N ILE A 129 31.63 -9.55 -10.50
CA ILE A 129 30.57 -9.12 -11.39
C ILE A 129 29.78 -7.96 -10.78
N ALA A 130 29.63 -7.97 -9.46
CA ALA A 130 28.99 -6.88 -8.72
C ALA A 130 29.73 -5.55 -8.91
N GLU A 131 31.05 -5.53 -8.98
CA GLU A 131 31.84 -4.31 -9.27
C GLU A 131 31.40 -3.65 -10.58
N THR A 132 31.21 -4.45 -11.63
CA THR A 132 30.79 -3.95 -12.95
C THR A 132 29.36 -3.42 -12.92
N HIS A 133 28.44 -4.13 -12.29
CA HIS A 133 27.05 -3.68 -12.12
C HIS A 133 26.96 -2.44 -11.25
N PHE A 134 27.72 -2.41 -10.15
CA PHE A 134 27.77 -1.28 -9.24
C PHE A 134 28.28 -0.03 -9.94
N SER A 135 29.35 -0.12 -10.71
CA SER A 135 29.94 1.02 -11.41
C SER A 135 29.02 1.64 -12.47
N GLN A 136 28.25 0.84 -13.23
CA GLN A 136 27.42 1.34 -14.31
C GLN A 136 26.11 2.01 -13.81
N TYR A 137 25.41 1.36 -12.92
CA TYR A 137 24.09 1.83 -12.45
C TYR A 137 24.21 2.85 -11.32
N PHE A 138 24.99 2.55 -10.29
CA PHE A 138 25.04 3.38 -9.08
C PHE A 138 25.91 4.63 -9.24
N MET A 139 26.81 4.69 -10.24
CA MET A 139 27.43 5.97 -10.61
C MET A 139 26.40 6.98 -11.12
N LYS A 140 25.36 6.51 -11.81
CA LYS A 140 24.27 7.35 -12.30
C LYS A 140 23.19 7.62 -11.24
N TYR A 141 22.95 6.65 -10.36
CA TYR A 141 21.90 6.69 -9.34
C TYR A 141 22.45 6.35 -7.93
N PRO A 142 23.33 7.20 -7.38
CA PRO A 142 23.99 6.92 -6.09
C PRO A 142 23.02 6.91 -4.90
N ASN A 143 21.85 7.54 -5.01
CA ASN A 143 20.79 7.51 -4.02
C ASN A 143 20.22 6.10 -3.79
N ASN A 144 20.42 5.16 -4.69
CA ASN A 144 19.94 3.78 -4.57
C ASN A 144 20.96 2.85 -3.86
N ILE A 145 22.17 3.32 -3.56
CA ILE A 145 23.20 2.54 -2.84
C ILE A 145 22.70 2.06 -1.46
N PRO A 146 22.11 2.92 -0.61
CA PRO A 146 21.64 2.47 0.69
C PRO A 146 20.63 1.33 0.59
N MET A 147 19.74 1.38 -0.42
CA MET A 147 18.76 0.34 -0.65
C MET A 147 19.40 -0.97 -1.14
N CYS A 148 20.42 -0.89 -1.98
CA CYS A 148 21.19 -2.06 -2.40
C CYS A 148 21.88 -2.74 -1.20
N ILE A 149 22.52 -1.97 -0.32
CA ILE A 149 23.15 -2.48 0.90
C ILE A 149 22.11 -3.12 1.84
N PHE A 150 20.95 -2.48 1.99
CA PHE A 150 19.86 -3.01 2.77
C PHE A 150 19.36 -4.35 2.21
N THR A 151 19.12 -4.43 0.91
CA THR A 151 18.71 -5.65 0.21
C THR A 151 19.76 -6.75 0.37
N TYR A 152 21.05 -6.44 0.15
CA TYR A 152 22.16 -7.36 0.37
C TYR A 152 22.15 -7.94 1.79
N GLY A 153 21.98 -7.10 2.81
CA GLY A 153 21.93 -7.54 4.21
C GLY A 153 20.83 -8.56 4.47
N TRP A 154 19.63 -8.33 3.94
CA TRP A 154 18.49 -9.24 4.09
C TRP A 154 18.68 -10.53 3.29
N LEU A 155 19.22 -10.46 2.06
CA LEU A 155 19.52 -11.64 1.25
C LEU A 155 20.63 -12.49 1.89
N LYS A 156 21.62 -11.85 2.51
CA LYS A 156 22.65 -12.57 3.26
C LYS A 156 22.03 -13.32 4.46
N LEU A 157 21.11 -12.70 5.17
CA LEU A 157 20.36 -13.39 6.23
C LEU A 157 19.52 -14.53 5.67
N ALA A 158 18.81 -14.33 4.55
CA ALA A 158 18.04 -15.37 3.89
C ALA A 158 18.92 -16.58 3.53
N SER A 159 20.09 -16.34 2.95
CA SER A 159 21.09 -17.37 2.64
C SER A 159 21.55 -18.12 3.89
N LEU A 160 21.83 -17.41 5.00
CA LEU A 160 22.24 -18.02 6.26
C LEU A 160 21.14 -18.91 6.87
N PHE A 161 19.88 -18.58 6.65
CA PHE A 161 18.72 -19.40 7.08
C PHE A 161 18.36 -20.50 6.07
N GLY A 162 19.14 -20.68 5.01
CA GLY A 162 18.90 -21.72 4.01
C GLY A 162 17.71 -21.47 3.10
N ILE A 163 17.24 -20.23 2.99
CA ILE A 163 16.15 -19.88 2.06
C ILE A 163 16.71 -20.00 0.63
N PRO A 164 16.09 -20.81 -0.26
CA PRO A 164 16.58 -21.00 -1.61
C PRO A 164 16.51 -19.69 -2.41
N GLU A 165 17.46 -19.48 -3.30
CA GLU A 165 17.59 -18.28 -4.15
C GLU A 165 16.30 -17.97 -4.92
N SER A 166 15.63 -19.01 -5.43
CA SER A 166 14.35 -18.90 -6.13
C SER A 166 13.23 -18.21 -5.31
N SER A 167 13.38 -18.14 -3.98
CA SER A 167 12.44 -17.53 -3.04
C SER A 167 12.94 -16.19 -2.50
N TRP A 168 14.11 -15.70 -2.87
CA TRP A 168 14.68 -14.48 -2.32
C TRP A 168 13.85 -13.24 -2.66
N MET A 169 13.27 -13.19 -3.85
CA MET A 169 12.38 -12.09 -4.25
C MET A 169 11.11 -12.03 -3.39
N ASP A 170 10.48 -13.18 -3.19
CA ASP A 170 9.29 -13.28 -2.32
C ASP A 170 9.64 -12.95 -0.86
N PHE A 171 10.82 -13.40 -0.40
CA PHE A 171 11.33 -13.04 0.92
C PHE A 171 11.49 -11.52 1.09
N MET A 172 12.07 -10.83 0.12
CA MET A 172 12.23 -9.37 0.16
C MET A 172 10.88 -8.64 0.17
N LYS A 173 9.90 -9.14 -0.58
CA LYS A 173 8.53 -8.60 -0.55
C LYS A 173 7.87 -8.82 0.82
N ILE A 174 8.08 -9.96 1.46
CA ILE A 174 7.61 -10.20 2.83
C ILE A 174 8.28 -9.25 3.83
N ILE A 175 9.57 -9.00 3.70
CA ILE A 175 10.28 -7.99 4.51
C ILE A 175 9.67 -6.61 4.30
N ASN A 176 9.33 -6.22 3.06
CA ASN A 176 8.61 -4.99 2.76
C ASN A 176 7.25 -4.94 3.48
N VAL A 177 6.46 -6.01 3.45
CA VAL A 177 5.18 -6.12 4.20
C VAL A 177 5.40 -5.85 5.68
N VAL A 178 6.46 -6.41 6.28
CA VAL A 178 6.79 -6.18 7.70
C VAL A 178 7.04 -4.69 7.96
N PHE A 179 7.92 -4.05 7.18
CA PHE A 179 8.24 -2.63 7.36
C PHE A 179 7.05 -1.71 7.12
N MET A 180 6.26 -1.97 6.07
CA MET A 180 5.01 -1.23 5.81
C MET A 180 4.07 -1.29 7.01
N ASN A 181 3.88 -2.48 7.59
CA ASN A 181 3.00 -2.64 8.74
C ASN A 181 3.58 -2.01 10.02
N LEU A 182 4.88 -2.08 10.24
CA LEU A 182 5.52 -1.36 11.36
C LEU A 182 5.29 0.15 11.25
N GLY A 183 5.51 0.74 10.06
CA GLY A 183 5.22 2.14 9.79
C GLY A 183 3.76 2.50 10.01
N MET A 184 2.86 1.68 9.48
CA MET A 184 1.41 1.83 9.65
C MET A 184 1.01 1.80 11.13
N TRP A 185 1.51 0.83 11.91
CA TRP A 185 1.21 0.74 13.33
C TRP A 185 1.74 1.92 14.13
N ALA A 186 2.91 2.46 13.77
CA ALA A 186 3.44 3.69 14.38
C ALA A 186 2.48 4.88 14.13
N VAL A 187 2.02 5.06 12.90
CA VAL A 187 1.05 6.12 12.56
C VAL A 187 -0.30 5.88 13.24
N PHE A 188 -0.79 4.64 13.24
CA PHE A 188 -2.03 4.26 13.92
C PHE A 188 -1.98 4.60 15.42
N ASP A 189 -0.88 4.26 16.10
CA ASP A 189 -0.71 4.53 17.54
C ASP A 189 -0.62 6.04 17.80
N LEU A 190 0.07 6.79 16.94
CA LEU A 190 0.14 8.25 16.98
C LEU A 190 -1.26 8.86 16.88
N ILE A 191 -2.05 8.44 15.90
CA ILE A 191 -3.44 8.90 15.73
C ILE A 191 -4.28 8.55 16.97
N ARG A 192 -4.16 7.33 17.48
CA ARG A 192 -4.88 6.86 18.66
C ARG A 192 -4.60 7.73 19.88
N ARG A 193 -3.32 8.10 20.10
CA ARG A 193 -2.88 8.90 21.26
C ARG A 193 -3.27 10.37 21.14
N HIS A 194 -3.11 10.96 19.96
CA HIS A 194 -3.30 12.41 19.76
C HIS A 194 -4.70 12.80 19.30
N ARG A 195 -5.53 11.86 18.85
CA ARG A 195 -6.90 12.14 18.37
C ARG A 195 -7.92 11.31 19.13
N SER A 196 -8.27 10.13 18.62
CA SER A 196 -9.24 9.23 19.27
C SER A 196 -9.14 7.81 18.72
N LYS A 197 -9.68 6.84 19.48
CA LYS A 197 -9.85 5.46 19.03
C LYS A 197 -10.67 5.38 17.74
N LYS A 198 -11.71 6.20 17.64
CA LYS A 198 -12.58 6.29 16.47
C LYS A 198 -11.81 6.74 15.22
N THR A 199 -10.99 7.78 15.34
CA THR A 199 -10.16 8.27 14.22
C THR A 199 -9.13 7.23 13.80
N ALA A 200 -8.51 6.53 14.75
CA ALA A 200 -7.58 5.44 14.45
C ALA A 200 -8.25 4.27 13.72
N LEU A 201 -9.47 3.89 14.12
CA LEU A 201 -10.26 2.88 13.39
C LEU A 201 -10.60 3.33 11.96
N CYS A 202 -10.99 4.60 11.76
CA CYS A 202 -11.22 5.12 10.42
C CYS A 202 -9.96 5.05 9.54
N PHE A 203 -8.79 5.36 10.10
CA PHE A 203 -7.52 5.22 9.40
C PHE A 203 -7.24 3.77 9.00
N LEU A 204 -7.41 2.81 9.93
CA LEU A 204 -7.21 1.39 9.64
C LEU A 204 -8.17 0.88 8.56
N LEU A 205 -9.45 1.24 8.65
CA LEU A 205 -10.46 0.88 7.64
C LEU A 205 -10.15 1.49 6.27
N PHE A 206 -9.65 2.73 6.23
CA PHE A 206 -9.20 3.36 5.00
C PHE A 206 -8.08 2.55 4.33
N LEU A 207 -7.10 2.09 5.11
CA LEU A 207 -6.00 1.28 4.56
C LEU A 207 -6.48 -0.07 4.05
N ILE A 208 -7.40 -0.74 4.78
CA ILE A 208 -7.95 -2.04 4.37
C ILE A 208 -8.68 -1.97 3.03
N VAL A 209 -9.41 -0.89 2.77
CA VAL A 209 -10.14 -0.72 1.50
C VAL A 209 -9.29 -0.10 0.38
N ASN A 210 -8.08 0.36 0.68
CA ASN A 210 -7.20 0.99 -0.29
C ASN A 210 -6.40 -0.05 -1.07
N PRO A 211 -6.68 -0.27 -2.36
CA PRO A 211 -5.98 -1.28 -3.16
C PRO A 211 -4.48 -1.00 -3.29
N LEU A 212 -4.06 0.26 -3.26
CA LEU A 212 -2.65 0.63 -3.30
C LEU A 212 -1.86 0.05 -2.13
N TRP A 213 -2.48 -0.08 -0.96
CA TRP A 213 -1.84 -0.65 0.21
C TRP A 213 -1.38 -2.10 -0.02
N TYR A 214 -2.13 -2.85 -0.83
CA TYR A 214 -1.79 -4.22 -1.20
C TYR A 214 -0.84 -4.28 -2.39
N LEU A 215 -1.00 -3.40 -3.37
CA LEU A 215 -0.07 -3.31 -4.50
C LEU A 215 1.34 -2.87 -4.08
N LEU A 216 1.45 -1.97 -3.09
CA LEU A 216 2.73 -1.58 -2.52
C LEU A 216 3.46 -2.74 -1.82
N ALA A 217 2.75 -3.78 -1.36
CA ALA A 217 3.36 -4.98 -0.81
C ALA A 217 4.19 -5.74 -1.85
N GLU A 218 3.82 -5.66 -3.14
CA GLU A 218 4.55 -6.24 -4.26
C GLU A 218 5.81 -5.46 -4.64
N MET A 219 5.87 -4.19 -4.26
CA MET A 219 7.02 -3.32 -4.50
C MET A 219 7.83 -3.27 -3.21
N TYR A 220 9.03 -3.84 -3.21
CA TYR A 220 9.94 -3.52 -2.11
C TYR A 220 10.85 -2.36 -2.53
N TYR A 221 10.96 -1.39 -1.65
CA TYR A 221 11.86 -0.26 -1.79
C TYR A 221 12.52 0.00 -0.45
#